data_dad4ec7010b6176cf51cfa1238472db3
#
_entry.id   dad4ec7010b6176cf51cfa1238472db3
#
_cell.length_a   1.000
_cell.length_b   1.000
_cell.length_c   1.000
_cell.angle_alpha   90.00
_cell.angle_beta   90.00
_cell.angle_gamma   90.00
#
_symmetry.space_group_name_H-M   'P 1'
#
loop_
_entity.id
_entity.type
_entity.pdbx_description
1 polymer ?
#
loop_
_entity_poly.entity_id
_entity_poly.type
_entity_poly.pdbx_seq_one_letter_code
_entity_poly.pdbx_strand_id
1 'polypeptide(L)'
;IKTVAEVAEKYGHGYVHMTSRQGIEIPFIKVEDINVVKEELAKGGVGTGVCGPRVRTVTACQGSEICPSGCIDTYTLAKELDERYFGRELPHKFKFGVTGCQNNCLKSEENDIGIKGGMTVECNHDDCIQCGVCVKACRENALTMEDGKIVIDKEKCNNCARCVKSCPTDAWVGNPGYIVSFGGLFGNKIYKGEQLVPIIRDKETLFRVTDAAINYFAEHANAGERFRFTLQRNGEDAFKKVIQDAYEGK
;
A
#
# COMPACT_ATOMS: atom_id res chain seq x y z
N ILE A 1 -4.85 22.16 -7.29
CA ILE A 1 -5.89 22.05 -8.34
C ILE A 1 -5.99 23.34 -9.14
N LYS A 2 -6.03 24.54 -8.52
CA LYS A 2 -6.12 25.81 -9.27
C LYS A 2 -5.01 25.93 -10.31
N THR A 3 -3.74 25.77 -9.92
CA THR A 3 -2.59 25.81 -10.84
C THR A 3 -2.70 24.79 -11.98
N VAL A 4 -3.20 23.57 -11.68
CA VAL A 4 -3.40 22.55 -12.72
C VAL A 4 -4.46 23.00 -13.72
N ALA A 5 -5.56 23.60 -13.25
CA ALA A 5 -6.60 24.13 -14.12
C ALA A 5 -6.08 25.27 -15.01
N GLU A 6 -5.35 26.25 -14.43
CA GLU A 6 -4.75 27.36 -15.15
C GLU A 6 -3.77 26.90 -16.25
N VAL A 7 -2.93 25.91 -15.92
CA VAL A 7 -2.00 25.31 -16.88
C VAL A 7 -2.73 24.53 -17.96
N ALA A 8 -3.79 23.81 -17.62
CA ALA A 8 -4.60 23.09 -18.58
C ALA A 8 -5.32 24.02 -19.57
N GLU A 9 -5.87 25.14 -19.08
CA GLU A 9 -6.47 26.17 -19.93
C GLU A 9 -5.45 26.77 -20.91
N LYS A 10 -4.26 27.08 -20.41
CA LYS A 10 -3.22 27.75 -21.18
C LYS A 10 -2.54 26.86 -22.23
N TYR A 11 -2.26 25.60 -21.88
CA TYR A 11 -1.41 24.71 -22.68
C TYR A 11 -2.10 23.39 -23.09
N GLY A 12 -3.19 22.98 -22.45
CA GLY A 12 -3.86 21.68 -22.59
C GLY A 12 -5.29 21.77 -23.11
N HIS A 13 -5.66 22.86 -23.82
CA HIS A 13 -7.01 23.09 -24.35
C HIS A 13 -8.12 23.04 -23.29
N GLY A 14 -7.81 23.39 -22.03
CA GLY A 14 -8.74 23.35 -20.91
C GLY A 14 -9.10 21.95 -20.44
N TYR A 15 -8.37 20.92 -20.88
CA TYR A 15 -8.71 19.53 -20.59
C TYR A 15 -7.77 18.89 -19.56
N VAL A 16 -8.32 18.17 -18.58
CA VAL A 16 -7.59 17.34 -17.62
C VAL A 16 -8.16 15.93 -17.61
N HIS A 17 -7.30 14.93 -17.44
CA HIS A 17 -7.70 13.53 -17.28
C HIS A 17 -7.26 13.02 -15.89
N MET A 18 -8.23 12.48 -15.14
CA MET A 18 -7.97 11.85 -13.85
C MET A 18 -7.58 10.38 -14.07
N THR A 19 -6.35 10.02 -13.72
CA THR A 19 -5.85 8.67 -13.97
C THR A 19 -6.28 7.67 -12.90
N SER A 20 -6.29 6.38 -13.26
CA SER A 20 -6.58 5.28 -12.32
C SER A 20 -5.55 5.16 -11.18
N ARG A 21 -4.40 5.84 -11.28
CA ARG A 21 -3.37 5.91 -10.25
C ARG A 21 -3.39 7.24 -9.48
N GLN A 22 -4.56 7.88 -9.39
CA GLN A 22 -4.76 9.13 -8.63
C GLN A 22 -3.92 10.32 -9.14
N GLY A 23 -3.40 10.23 -10.34
CA GLY A 23 -2.69 11.35 -10.99
C GLY A 23 -3.64 12.20 -11.82
N ILE A 24 -3.18 13.38 -12.19
CA ILE A 24 -3.83 14.27 -13.15
C ILE A 24 -2.91 14.36 -14.38
N GLU A 25 -3.45 14.08 -15.55
CA GLU A 25 -2.77 14.31 -16.83
C GLU A 25 -3.37 15.54 -17.50
N ILE A 26 -2.50 16.37 -18.06
CA ILE A 26 -2.87 17.50 -18.92
C ILE A 26 -2.46 17.10 -20.34
N PRO A 27 -3.39 16.64 -21.18
CA PRO A 27 -3.07 16.26 -22.55
C PRO A 27 -2.88 17.51 -23.44
N PHE A 28 -2.47 17.26 -24.70
CA PHE A 28 -2.29 18.26 -25.76
C PHE A 28 -1.18 19.29 -25.53
N ILE A 29 -0.37 19.17 -24.47
CA ILE A 29 0.79 20.01 -24.25
C ILE A 29 1.79 19.77 -25.40
N LYS A 30 2.24 20.83 -26.06
CA LYS A 30 3.29 20.74 -27.06
C LYS A 30 4.64 20.41 -26.42
N VAL A 31 5.47 19.67 -27.15
CA VAL A 31 6.78 19.23 -26.66
C VAL A 31 7.67 20.43 -26.27
N GLU A 32 7.59 21.52 -27.01
CA GLU A 32 8.32 22.78 -26.77
C GLU A 32 7.92 23.46 -25.45
N ASP A 33 6.66 23.28 -25.00
CA ASP A 33 6.12 23.92 -23.80
C ASP A 33 6.36 23.11 -22.52
N ILE A 34 6.87 21.87 -22.60
CA ILE A 34 6.99 20.96 -21.43
C ILE A 34 7.77 21.59 -20.28
N ASN A 35 8.88 22.27 -20.56
CA ASN A 35 9.72 22.85 -19.50
C ASN A 35 9.01 24.03 -18.82
N VAL A 36 8.39 24.91 -19.60
CA VAL A 36 7.62 26.06 -19.08
C VAL A 36 6.44 25.56 -18.24
N VAL A 37 5.73 24.56 -18.71
CA VAL A 37 4.62 23.92 -17.98
C VAL A 37 5.08 23.33 -16.63
N LYS A 38 6.23 22.64 -16.61
CA LYS A 38 6.81 22.13 -15.36
C LYS A 38 7.13 23.25 -14.38
N GLU A 39 7.69 24.34 -14.84
CA GLU A 39 8.02 25.49 -14.01
C GLU A 39 6.75 26.17 -13.44
N GLU A 40 5.71 26.34 -14.27
CA GLU A 40 4.43 26.90 -13.80
C GLU A 40 3.75 26.00 -12.77
N LEU A 41 3.74 24.69 -12.99
CA LEU A 41 3.23 23.72 -12.00
C LEU A 41 4.02 23.77 -10.70
N ALA A 42 5.36 23.81 -10.77
CA ALA A 42 6.22 23.87 -9.59
C ALA A 42 6.00 25.15 -8.76
N LYS A 43 5.75 26.30 -9.38
CA LYS A 43 5.37 27.56 -8.69
C LYS A 43 4.10 27.41 -7.86
N GLY A 44 3.17 26.56 -8.31
CA GLY A 44 1.94 26.22 -7.57
C GLY A 44 2.09 25.06 -6.60
N GLY A 45 3.33 24.57 -6.34
CA GLY A 45 3.60 23.43 -5.46
C GLY A 45 3.20 22.09 -6.05
N VAL A 46 3.03 21.98 -7.38
CA VAL A 46 2.64 20.75 -8.05
C VAL A 46 3.85 20.08 -8.68
N GLY A 47 4.22 18.92 -8.18
CA GLY A 47 5.25 18.06 -8.76
C GLY A 47 4.75 17.28 -9.97
N THR A 48 5.62 17.04 -10.95
CA THR A 48 5.32 16.19 -12.11
C THR A 48 5.71 14.75 -11.82
N GLY A 49 4.88 13.80 -12.25
CA GLY A 49 5.17 12.38 -12.19
C GLY A 49 6.32 11.96 -13.10
N VAL A 50 6.85 10.77 -12.89
CA VAL A 50 7.91 10.18 -13.72
C VAL A 50 7.40 9.00 -14.54
N CYS A 51 8.00 8.83 -15.72
CA CYS A 51 7.79 7.68 -16.61
C CYS A 51 9.08 6.84 -16.72
N GLY A 52 9.01 5.73 -17.45
CA GLY A 52 10.18 4.89 -17.72
C GLY A 52 10.54 3.91 -16.59
N PRO A 53 11.78 3.45 -16.56
CA PRO A 53 12.28 2.42 -15.64
C PRO A 53 12.65 3.05 -14.28
N ARG A 54 11.64 3.48 -13.54
CA ARG A 54 11.78 4.20 -12.27
C ARG A 54 10.67 3.83 -11.28
N VAL A 55 10.91 4.13 -10.03
CA VAL A 55 9.86 4.11 -9.01
C VAL A 55 8.83 5.20 -9.34
N ARG A 56 7.58 4.78 -9.42
CA ARG A 56 6.42 5.65 -9.72
C ARG A 56 5.90 6.29 -8.45
N THR A 57 5.17 7.40 -8.61
CA THR A 57 4.42 8.02 -7.51
C THR A 57 3.62 6.98 -6.73
N VAL A 58 3.71 7.03 -5.42
CA VAL A 58 2.96 6.14 -4.52
C VAL A 58 1.47 6.47 -4.57
N THR A 59 0.64 5.44 -4.65
CA THR A 59 -0.83 5.61 -4.55
C THR A 59 -1.32 5.15 -3.19
N ALA A 60 -2.23 5.92 -2.58
CA ALA A 60 -2.76 5.63 -1.26
C ALA A 60 -4.26 5.91 -1.15
N CYS A 61 -4.98 5.11 -0.37
CA CYS A 61 -6.35 5.43 0.00
C CYS A 61 -6.38 6.47 1.14
N GLN A 62 -7.56 6.88 1.59
CA GLN A 62 -7.73 7.91 2.63
C GLN A 62 -7.19 7.52 4.01
N GLY A 63 -7.04 6.21 4.31
CA GLY A 63 -6.48 5.74 5.58
C GLY A 63 -7.31 6.07 6.83
N SER A 64 -6.68 5.89 8.01
CA SER A 64 -7.35 6.05 9.32
C SER A 64 -7.76 7.48 9.61
N GLU A 65 -7.10 8.47 9.02
CA GLU A 65 -7.42 9.89 9.27
C GLU A 65 -8.81 10.30 8.78
N ILE A 66 -9.36 9.58 7.78
CA ILE A 66 -10.64 9.91 7.18
C ILE A 66 -11.59 8.70 7.17
N CYS A 67 -11.08 7.50 6.88
CA CYS A 67 -11.89 6.32 6.69
C CYS A 67 -12.07 5.54 8.00
N PRO A 68 -13.30 5.29 8.48
CA PRO A 68 -13.54 4.56 9.73
C PRO A 68 -13.05 3.10 9.68
N SER A 69 -12.85 2.54 8.48
CA SER A 69 -12.25 1.21 8.32
C SER A 69 -10.72 1.22 8.38
N GLY A 70 -10.07 2.38 8.29
CA GLY A 70 -8.61 2.49 8.29
C GLY A 70 -7.97 1.97 9.59
N CYS A 71 -6.87 1.26 9.47
CA CYS A 71 -6.04 0.79 10.59
C CYS A 71 -4.71 1.55 10.67
N ILE A 72 -4.29 2.19 9.58
CA ILE A 72 -3.05 2.96 9.49
C ILE A 72 -3.30 4.30 8.78
N ASP A 73 -2.46 5.28 9.10
CA ASP A 73 -2.36 6.54 8.36
C ASP A 73 -1.63 6.28 7.04
N THR A 74 -2.39 6.24 5.96
CA THR A 74 -1.86 5.99 4.62
C THR A 74 -1.31 7.23 3.96
N TYR A 75 -1.78 8.41 4.34
CA TYR A 75 -1.32 9.67 3.75
C TYR A 75 0.13 9.95 4.13
N THR A 76 0.42 9.95 5.43
CA THR A 76 1.79 10.16 5.94
C THR A 76 2.73 9.07 5.43
N LEU A 77 2.32 7.81 5.46
CA LEU A 77 3.13 6.71 4.96
C LEU A 77 3.43 6.84 3.46
N ALA A 78 2.44 7.16 2.64
CA ALA A 78 2.64 7.32 1.21
C ALA A 78 3.60 8.47 0.89
N LYS A 79 3.51 9.56 1.64
CA LYS A 79 4.41 10.71 1.50
C LYS A 79 5.85 10.34 1.85
N GLU A 80 6.07 9.65 2.98
CA GLU A 80 7.40 9.17 3.38
C GLU A 80 8.01 8.18 2.36
N LEU A 81 7.18 7.28 1.81
CA LEU A 81 7.61 6.36 0.75
C LEU A 81 7.96 7.11 -0.54
N ASP A 82 7.16 8.11 -0.91
CA ASP A 82 7.38 8.91 -2.10
C ASP A 82 8.67 9.75 -1.95
N GLU A 83 8.86 10.42 -0.82
CA GLU A 83 10.09 11.18 -0.50
C GLU A 83 11.34 10.30 -0.54
N ARG A 84 11.25 9.03 -0.15
CA ARG A 84 12.38 8.11 -0.10
C ARG A 84 12.71 7.48 -1.45
N TYR A 85 11.70 7.15 -2.26
CA TYR A 85 11.88 6.28 -3.43
C TYR A 85 11.48 6.87 -4.76
N PHE A 86 10.69 7.95 -4.79
CA PHE A 86 10.19 8.53 -6.02
C PHE A 86 11.30 8.84 -7.02
N GLY A 87 11.11 8.40 -8.26
CA GLY A 87 12.06 8.68 -9.35
C GLY A 87 13.34 7.85 -9.33
N ARG A 88 13.58 7.00 -8.31
CA ARG A 88 14.76 6.13 -8.26
C ARG A 88 14.80 5.27 -9.53
N GLU A 89 15.94 5.27 -10.20
CA GLU A 89 16.18 4.48 -11.41
C GLU A 89 16.28 2.98 -11.07
N LEU A 90 15.62 2.17 -11.86
CA LEU A 90 15.52 0.71 -11.69
C LEU A 90 15.50 0.05 -13.09
N PRO A 91 15.73 -1.25 -13.22
CA PRO A 91 15.69 -1.95 -14.51
C PRO A 91 14.34 -1.83 -15.23
N HIS A 92 13.25 -1.65 -14.51
CA HIS A 92 11.92 -1.34 -15.05
C HIS A 92 11.08 -0.54 -14.05
N LYS A 93 9.87 -0.11 -14.47
CA LYS A 93 8.93 0.61 -13.59
C LYS A 93 8.60 -0.20 -12.34
N PHE A 94 8.59 0.48 -11.21
CA PHE A 94 8.27 -0.09 -9.91
C PHE A 94 7.15 0.72 -9.25
N LYS A 95 6.18 0.05 -8.64
CA LYS A 95 4.97 0.66 -8.13
C LYS A 95 4.71 0.29 -6.69
N PHE A 96 4.33 1.28 -5.90
CA PHE A 96 3.77 1.12 -4.58
C PHE A 96 2.26 1.35 -4.57
N GLY A 97 1.55 0.58 -3.75
CA GLY A 97 0.15 0.83 -3.42
C GLY A 97 -0.07 0.69 -1.93
N VAL A 98 -0.71 1.68 -1.29
CA VAL A 98 -0.95 1.72 0.15
C VAL A 98 -2.45 1.78 0.43
N THR A 99 -2.99 0.83 1.19
CA THR A 99 -4.37 0.83 1.66
C THR A 99 -4.46 0.75 3.16
N GLY A 100 -5.41 1.47 3.76
CA GLY A 100 -5.53 1.59 5.21
C GLY A 100 -6.11 0.37 5.91
N CYS A 101 -6.68 -0.61 5.18
CA CYS A 101 -7.33 -1.79 5.77
C CYS A 101 -7.52 -2.93 4.76
N GLN A 102 -8.09 -4.05 5.21
CA GLN A 102 -8.33 -5.25 4.40
C GLN A 102 -9.43 -5.10 3.32
N ASN A 103 -10.19 -3.99 3.28
CA ASN A 103 -11.09 -3.72 2.14
C ASN A 103 -10.32 -3.49 0.83
N ASN A 104 -9.02 -3.17 0.91
CA ASN A 104 -8.09 -3.13 -0.22
C ASN A 104 -8.58 -2.30 -1.43
N CYS A 105 -9.17 -1.12 -1.18
CA CYS A 105 -9.86 -0.30 -2.19
C CYS A 105 -8.97 0.13 -3.36
N LEU A 106 -7.65 0.25 -3.16
CA LEU A 106 -6.65 0.56 -4.20
C LEU A 106 -5.96 -0.68 -4.77
N LYS A 107 -6.39 -1.89 -4.37
CA LYS A 107 -5.77 -3.13 -4.83
C LYS A 107 -4.24 -3.09 -4.65
N SER A 108 -3.80 -2.78 -3.41
CA SER A 108 -2.37 -2.64 -3.11
C SER A 108 -1.57 -3.88 -3.51
N GLU A 109 -2.15 -5.08 -3.36
CA GLU A 109 -1.54 -6.36 -3.72
C GLU A 109 -1.24 -6.52 -5.22
N GLU A 110 -1.79 -5.67 -6.08
CA GLU A 110 -1.51 -5.66 -7.52
C GLU A 110 -0.35 -4.71 -7.90
N ASN A 111 0.36 -4.15 -6.91
CA ASN A 111 1.57 -3.36 -7.09
C ASN A 111 2.83 -4.19 -6.80
N ASP A 112 3.98 -3.74 -7.26
CA ASP A 112 5.26 -4.43 -7.04
C ASP A 112 5.53 -4.59 -5.53
N ILE A 113 5.22 -3.55 -4.72
CA ILE A 113 5.04 -3.65 -3.27
C ILE A 113 3.65 -3.11 -2.92
N GLY A 114 2.87 -3.92 -2.23
CA GLY A 114 1.58 -3.55 -1.67
C GLY A 114 1.64 -3.49 -0.14
N ILE A 115 1.17 -2.39 0.44
CA ILE A 115 1.08 -2.23 1.89
C ILE A 115 -0.38 -2.07 2.28
N LYS A 116 -0.85 -2.92 3.18
CA LYS A 116 -2.20 -2.84 3.76
C LYS A 116 -2.11 -2.60 5.26
N GLY A 117 -2.97 -1.75 5.76
CA GLY A 117 -3.20 -1.66 7.20
C GLY A 117 -3.91 -2.91 7.71
N GLY A 118 -3.40 -3.45 8.79
CA GLY A 118 -4.03 -4.53 9.54
C GLY A 118 -3.91 -4.27 11.03
N MET A 119 -4.57 -5.12 11.82
CA MET A 119 -4.55 -5.01 13.27
C MET A 119 -4.63 -6.41 13.87
N THR A 120 -3.64 -6.81 14.64
CA THR A 120 -3.81 -7.99 15.49
C THR A 120 -4.71 -7.61 16.65
N VAL A 121 -5.53 -8.54 17.08
CA VAL A 121 -6.61 -8.28 18.04
C VAL A 121 -6.59 -9.28 19.15
N GLU A 122 -6.95 -8.84 20.35
CA GLU A 122 -7.05 -9.65 21.54
C GLU A 122 -8.30 -9.23 22.31
N CYS A 123 -9.06 -10.20 22.83
CA CYS A 123 -10.27 -9.94 23.60
C CYS A 123 -9.98 -10.00 25.09
N ASN A 124 -10.23 -8.92 25.82
CA ASN A 124 -10.28 -8.95 27.27
C ASN A 124 -11.66 -9.50 27.69
N HIS A 125 -11.67 -10.71 28.20
CA HIS A 125 -12.90 -11.38 28.58
C HIS A 125 -13.58 -10.79 29.82
N ASP A 126 -12.83 -10.07 30.67
CA ASP A 126 -13.37 -9.44 31.87
C ASP A 126 -14.27 -8.24 31.52
N ASP A 127 -13.97 -7.55 30.42
CA ASP A 127 -14.77 -6.44 29.91
C ASP A 127 -15.84 -6.87 28.89
N CYS A 128 -15.86 -8.16 28.54
CA CYS A 128 -16.75 -8.68 27.51
C CYS A 128 -18.15 -8.99 28.06
N ILE A 129 -19.16 -8.29 27.57
CA ILE A 129 -20.58 -8.52 27.93
C ILE A 129 -21.25 -9.64 27.12
N GLN A 130 -20.50 -10.43 26.38
CA GLN A 130 -20.97 -11.59 25.61
C GLN A 130 -22.09 -11.31 24.60
N CYS A 131 -22.19 -10.09 24.09
CA CYS A 131 -23.26 -9.64 23.18
C CYS A 131 -23.19 -10.26 21.76
N GLY A 132 -22.09 -10.89 21.37
CA GLY A 132 -21.91 -11.55 20.08
C GLY A 132 -21.78 -10.60 18.86
N VAL A 133 -21.74 -9.28 19.06
CA VAL A 133 -21.65 -8.29 17.95
C VAL A 133 -20.39 -8.51 17.13
N CYS A 134 -19.24 -8.75 17.77
CA CYS A 134 -17.96 -9.01 17.10
C CYS A 134 -17.99 -10.29 16.25
N VAL A 135 -18.66 -11.35 16.70
CA VAL A 135 -18.84 -12.59 15.93
C VAL A 135 -19.64 -12.32 14.67
N LYS A 136 -20.76 -11.59 14.77
CA LYS A 136 -21.59 -11.19 13.61
C LYS A 136 -20.87 -10.26 12.65
N ALA A 137 -19.99 -9.40 13.17
CA ALA A 137 -19.21 -8.46 12.36
C ALA A 137 -18.06 -9.13 11.60
N CYS A 138 -17.64 -10.33 12.01
CA CYS A 138 -16.52 -11.04 11.39
C CYS A 138 -16.91 -11.64 10.03
N ARG A 139 -16.39 -11.07 8.96
CA ARG A 139 -16.67 -11.56 7.59
C ARG A 139 -15.93 -12.84 7.23
N GLU A 140 -14.86 -13.14 7.94
CA GLU A 140 -14.04 -14.34 7.72
C GLU A 140 -14.54 -15.54 8.57
N ASN A 141 -15.59 -15.35 9.39
CA ASN A 141 -16.06 -16.34 10.34
C ASN A 141 -14.93 -16.89 11.24
N ALA A 142 -14.00 -16.00 11.59
CA ALA A 142 -12.83 -16.31 12.42
C ALA A 142 -13.12 -16.21 13.92
N LEU A 143 -14.34 -15.84 14.31
CA LEU A 143 -14.73 -15.67 15.72
C LEU A 143 -15.90 -16.58 16.06
N THR A 144 -15.75 -17.31 17.17
CA THR A 144 -16.82 -18.10 17.78
C THR A 144 -16.98 -17.69 19.23
N MET A 145 -18.12 -18.02 19.82
CA MET A 145 -18.35 -17.88 21.27
C MET A 145 -18.50 -19.28 21.85
N GLU A 146 -17.60 -19.64 22.75
CA GLU A 146 -17.55 -20.95 23.41
C GLU A 146 -17.49 -20.72 24.92
N ASP A 147 -18.40 -21.30 25.65
CA ASP A 147 -18.54 -21.19 27.13
C ASP A 147 -18.49 -19.72 27.63
N GLY A 148 -19.13 -18.80 26.87
CA GLY A 148 -19.17 -17.37 27.20
C GLY A 148 -17.89 -16.60 26.85
N LYS A 149 -16.91 -17.22 26.22
CA LYS A 149 -15.65 -16.59 25.80
C LYS A 149 -15.56 -16.52 24.29
N ILE A 150 -14.92 -15.46 23.79
CA ILE A 150 -14.64 -15.33 22.37
C ILE A 150 -13.36 -16.12 22.04
N VAL A 151 -13.48 -17.01 21.07
CA VAL A 151 -12.35 -17.78 20.51
C VAL A 151 -12.02 -17.24 19.13
N ILE A 152 -10.73 -17.04 18.85
CA ILE A 152 -10.23 -16.51 17.57
C ILE A 152 -9.53 -17.65 16.82
N ASP A 153 -10.05 -17.97 15.65
CA ASP A 153 -9.35 -18.79 14.66
C ASP A 153 -8.32 -17.90 13.93
N LYS A 154 -7.06 -18.04 14.32
CA LYS A 154 -5.96 -17.22 13.78
C LYS A 154 -5.66 -17.52 12.31
N GLU A 155 -5.99 -18.70 11.81
CA GLU A 155 -5.76 -19.05 10.40
C GLU A 155 -6.80 -18.37 9.50
N LYS A 156 -8.03 -18.21 9.96
CA LYS A 156 -9.07 -17.48 9.24
C LYS A 156 -8.98 -15.96 9.42
N CYS A 157 -8.39 -15.49 10.50
CA CYS A 157 -8.35 -14.07 10.82
C CYS A 157 -7.45 -13.29 9.85
N ASN A 158 -8.04 -12.40 9.05
CA ASN A 158 -7.30 -11.52 8.11
C ASN A 158 -6.83 -10.19 8.73
N ASN A 159 -6.90 -10.01 10.05
CA ASN A 159 -6.49 -8.80 10.77
C ASN A 159 -7.24 -7.51 10.35
N CYS A 160 -8.52 -7.59 10.00
CA CYS A 160 -9.30 -6.44 9.51
C CYS A 160 -9.81 -5.48 10.60
N ALA A 161 -9.63 -5.80 11.89
CA ALA A 161 -10.06 -4.99 13.05
C ALA A 161 -11.57 -4.76 13.20
N ARG A 162 -12.44 -5.48 12.47
CA ARG A 162 -13.90 -5.29 12.59
C ARG A 162 -14.41 -5.58 13.98
N CYS A 163 -13.89 -6.60 14.64
CA CYS A 163 -14.25 -6.98 16.02
C CYS A 163 -13.96 -5.83 17.01
N VAL A 164 -12.81 -5.18 16.89
CA VAL A 164 -12.43 -4.00 17.69
C VAL A 164 -13.42 -2.86 17.46
N LYS A 165 -13.63 -2.51 16.18
CA LYS A 165 -14.45 -1.35 15.79
C LYS A 165 -15.94 -1.50 16.02
N SER A 166 -16.42 -2.73 16.18
CA SER A 166 -17.84 -3.05 16.44
C SER A 166 -18.15 -3.33 17.91
N CYS A 167 -17.14 -3.42 18.77
CA CYS A 167 -17.35 -3.72 20.18
C CYS A 167 -17.96 -2.50 20.91
N PRO A 168 -19.08 -2.68 21.65
CA PRO A 168 -19.72 -1.58 22.37
C PRO A 168 -19.09 -1.29 23.75
N THR A 169 -18.19 -2.18 24.24
CA THR A 169 -17.62 -2.09 25.60
C THR A 169 -16.11 -1.96 25.59
N ASP A 170 -15.47 -1.78 24.43
CA ASP A 170 -14.02 -1.70 24.29
C ASP A 170 -13.25 -2.91 24.83
N ALA A 171 -13.93 -4.07 24.95
CA ALA A 171 -13.32 -5.33 25.39
C ALA A 171 -12.21 -5.86 24.44
N TRP A 172 -12.05 -5.26 23.27
CA TRP A 172 -11.03 -5.65 22.30
C TRP A 172 -9.85 -4.70 22.33
N VAL A 173 -8.66 -5.26 22.49
CA VAL A 173 -7.39 -4.53 22.27
C VAL A 173 -6.91 -4.79 20.85
N GLY A 174 -6.65 -3.71 20.11
CA GLY A 174 -6.15 -3.76 18.75
C GLY A 174 -4.75 -3.18 18.63
N ASN A 175 -3.83 -3.93 18.02
CA ASN A 175 -2.49 -3.45 17.74
C ASN A 175 -2.30 -3.29 16.21
N PRO A 176 -2.30 -2.05 15.67
CA PRO A 176 -2.19 -1.81 14.23
C PRO A 176 -0.79 -2.11 13.70
N GLY A 177 -0.70 -2.34 12.38
CA GLY A 177 0.57 -2.58 11.71
C GLY A 177 0.40 -2.70 10.19
N TYR A 178 1.49 -3.01 9.53
CA TYR A 178 1.62 -3.06 8.08
C TYR A 178 1.69 -4.51 7.60
N ILE A 179 0.78 -4.89 6.72
CA ILE A 179 0.80 -6.16 5.99
C ILE A 179 1.40 -5.86 4.63
N VAL A 180 2.59 -6.38 4.38
CA VAL A 180 3.34 -6.09 3.14
C VAL A 180 3.28 -7.28 2.20
N SER A 181 2.95 -7.02 0.94
CA SER A 181 2.94 -8.00 -0.13
C SER A 181 3.91 -7.62 -1.24
N PHE A 182 4.55 -8.60 -1.87
CA PHE A 182 5.59 -8.44 -2.86
C PHE A 182 5.25 -9.15 -4.17
N GLY A 183 5.66 -8.58 -5.28
CA GLY A 183 5.55 -9.20 -6.60
C GLY A 183 4.16 -9.13 -7.22
N GLY A 184 3.34 -8.17 -6.82
CA GLY A 184 2.08 -7.88 -7.50
C GLY A 184 2.30 -7.30 -8.90
N LEU A 185 1.33 -7.50 -9.77
CA LEU A 185 1.32 -6.99 -11.14
C LEU A 185 -0.11 -6.73 -11.60
N PHE A 186 -0.33 -5.57 -12.19
CA PHE A 186 -1.57 -5.25 -12.89
C PHE A 186 -1.29 -4.70 -14.31
N GLY A 187 -1.96 -5.29 -15.28
CA GLY A 187 -1.89 -4.93 -16.70
C GLY A 187 -2.60 -5.98 -17.54
N ASN A 188 -1.99 -6.38 -18.65
CA ASN A 188 -2.47 -7.51 -19.48
C ASN A 188 -2.42 -8.87 -18.74
N LYS A 189 -1.65 -8.96 -17.68
CA LYS A 189 -1.66 -10.05 -16.70
C LYS A 189 -1.85 -9.47 -15.31
N ILE A 190 -2.53 -10.22 -14.45
CA ILE A 190 -2.81 -9.83 -13.06
C ILE A 190 -2.21 -10.90 -12.15
N TYR A 191 -1.36 -10.45 -11.22
CA TYR A 191 -0.82 -11.28 -10.14
C TYR A 191 -1.00 -10.54 -8.82
N LYS A 192 -1.44 -11.24 -7.80
CA LYS A 192 -1.41 -10.75 -6.44
C LYS A 192 -0.02 -10.97 -5.85
N GLY A 193 0.48 -9.96 -5.16
CA GLY A 193 1.68 -10.08 -4.34
C GLY A 193 1.44 -10.97 -3.13
N GLU A 194 2.50 -11.61 -2.66
CA GLU A 194 2.48 -12.51 -1.52
C GLU A 194 3.00 -11.82 -0.26
N GLN A 195 2.37 -12.08 0.88
CA GLN A 195 2.88 -11.69 2.18
C GLN A 195 3.95 -12.71 2.60
N LEU A 196 5.18 -12.24 2.84
CA LEU A 196 6.33 -13.11 3.16
C LEU A 196 6.76 -13.03 4.62
N VAL A 197 6.34 -12.01 5.35
CA VAL A 197 6.67 -11.78 6.75
C VAL A 197 5.41 -11.47 7.57
N PRO A 198 5.43 -11.68 8.88
CA PRO A 198 4.34 -11.27 9.76
C PRO A 198 4.01 -9.78 9.64
N ILE A 199 2.89 -9.36 10.28
CA ILE A 199 2.51 -7.95 10.33
C ILE A 199 3.63 -7.11 10.98
N ILE A 200 4.09 -6.11 10.29
CA ILE A 200 5.19 -5.22 10.72
C ILE A 200 4.60 -4.11 11.60
N ARG A 201 5.25 -3.81 12.74
CA ARG A 201 4.73 -2.90 13.75
C ARG A 201 5.29 -1.49 13.69
N ASP A 202 6.48 -1.34 13.17
CA ASP A 202 7.21 -0.09 13.15
C ASP A 202 7.67 0.27 11.73
N LYS A 203 7.90 1.56 11.53
CA LYS A 203 8.31 2.09 10.22
C LYS A 203 9.76 1.73 9.87
N GLU A 204 10.62 1.56 10.86
CA GLU A 204 12.03 1.22 10.61
C GLU A 204 12.12 -0.16 9.95
N THR A 205 11.46 -1.15 10.52
CA THR A 205 11.36 -2.50 9.93
C THR A 205 10.66 -2.46 8.57
N LEU A 206 9.59 -1.66 8.42
CA LEU A 206 8.90 -1.50 7.14
C LEU A 206 9.83 -0.98 6.05
N PHE A 207 10.60 0.07 6.34
CA PHE A 207 11.54 0.63 5.37
C PHE A 207 12.70 -0.31 5.09
N ARG A 208 13.24 -1.00 6.09
CA ARG A 208 14.31 -1.99 5.91
C ARG A 208 13.88 -3.12 4.97
N VAL A 209 12.69 -3.67 5.16
CA VAL A 209 12.11 -4.70 4.28
C VAL A 209 11.85 -4.16 2.87
N THR A 210 11.39 -2.93 2.77
CA THR A 210 11.15 -2.25 1.48
C THR A 210 12.45 -1.98 0.73
N ASP A 211 13.48 -1.50 1.43
CA ASP A 211 14.82 -1.29 0.85
C ASP A 211 15.41 -2.60 0.32
N ALA A 212 15.30 -3.67 1.09
CA ALA A 212 15.76 -4.99 0.68
C ALA A 212 15.07 -5.46 -0.62
N ALA A 213 13.76 -5.27 -0.73
CA ALA A 213 13.01 -5.65 -1.91
C ALA A 213 13.41 -4.83 -3.16
N ILE A 214 13.57 -3.51 -3.01
CA ILE A 214 13.98 -2.64 -4.13
C ILE A 214 15.41 -2.93 -4.57
N ASN A 215 16.33 -3.15 -3.62
CA ASN A 215 17.72 -3.48 -3.91
C ASN A 215 17.82 -4.84 -4.62
N TYR A 216 17.09 -5.84 -4.14
CA TYR A 216 17.00 -7.13 -4.81
C TYR A 216 16.55 -6.99 -6.27
N PHE A 217 15.53 -6.18 -6.53
CA PHE A 217 15.07 -5.91 -7.88
C PHE A 217 16.13 -5.18 -8.72
N ALA A 218 16.79 -4.18 -8.17
CA ALA A 218 17.84 -3.44 -8.86
C ALA A 218 19.03 -4.34 -9.29
N GLU A 219 19.40 -5.27 -8.43
CA GLU A 219 20.55 -6.15 -8.62
C GLU A 219 20.28 -7.35 -9.53
N HIS A 220 19.04 -7.87 -9.51
CA HIS A 220 18.73 -9.16 -10.13
C HIS A 220 17.86 -9.07 -11.39
N ALA A 221 17.23 -7.92 -11.66
CA ALA A 221 16.34 -7.78 -12.81
C ALA A 221 17.10 -7.51 -14.10
N ASN A 222 16.65 -8.11 -15.19
CA ASN A 222 17.08 -7.73 -16.52
C ASN A 222 16.46 -6.40 -16.95
N ALA A 223 17.10 -5.68 -17.86
CA ALA A 223 16.53 -4.45 -18.42
C ALA A 223 15.15 -4.71 -19.05
N GLY A 224 14.14 -3.93 -18.65
CA GLY A 224 12.77 -4.09 -19.11
C GLY A 224 11.96 -5.20 -18.42
N GLU A 225 12.54 -5.93 -17.47
CA GLU A 225 11.86 -6.99 -16.73
C GLU A 225 11.05 -6.43 -15.54
N ARG A 226 9.80 -6.90 -15.37
CA ARG A 226 8.98 -6.55 -14.20
C ARG A 226 9.39 -7.35 -12.97
N PHE A 227 9.26 -6.75 -11.80
CA PHE A 227 9.62 -7.35 -10.51
C PHE A 227 9.06 -8.77 -10.32
N ARG A 228 7.77 -9.00 -10.61
CA ARG A 228 7.16 -10.34 -10.55
C ARG A 228 7.93 -11.39 -11.36
N PHE A 229 8.34 -11.04 -12.57
CA PHE A 229 9.07 -11.98 -13.44
C PHE A 229 10.53 -12.18 -13.00
N THR A 230 11.14 -11.16 -12.40
CA THR A 230 12.45 -11.30 -11.75
C THR A 230 12.39 -12.33 -10.62
N LEU A 231 11.35 -12.25 -9.77
CA LEU A 231 11.17 -13.22 -8.68
C LEU A 231 10.97 -14.66 -9.22
N GLN A 232 10.13 -14.81 -10.22
CA GLN A 232 9.88 -16.11 -10.85
C GLN A 232 11.14 -16.72 -11.51
N ARG A 233 11.95 -15.91 -12.17
CA ARG A 233 13.16 -16.35 -12.84
C ARG A 233 14.26 -16.77 -11.88
N ASN A 234 14.44 -16.03 -10.79
CA ASN A 234 15.51 -16.28 -9.82
C ASN A 234 15.13 -17.31 -8.74
N GLY A 235 13.87 -17.73 -8.70
CA GLY A 235 13.33 -18.56 -7.62
C GLY A 235 12.88 -17.70 -6.41
N GLU A 236 11.66 -17.93 -5.97
CA GLU A 236 11.04 -17.12 -4.91
C GLU A 236 11.71 -17.33 -3.54
N ASP A 237 12.32 -18.48 -3.29
CA ASP A 237 12.92 -18.80 -1.99
C ASP A 237 14.14 -17.92 -1.65
N ALA A 238 14.96 -17.57 -2.66
CA ALA A 238 16.07 -16.64 -2.46
C ALA A 238 15.57 -15.25 -2.01
N PHE A 239 14.52 -14.76 -2.64
CA PHE A 239 13.90 -13.49 -2.27
C PHE A 239 13.21 -13.55 -0.89
N LYS A 240 12.49 -14.65 -0.58
CA LYS A 240 11.88 -14.87 0.74
C LYS A 240 12.90 -14.77 1.85
N LYS A 241 14.09 -15.37 1.67
CA LYS A 241 15.18 -15.29 2.63
C LYS A 241 15.66 -13.86 2.82
N VAL A 242 15.89 -13.10 1.75
CA VAL A 242 16.31 -11.69 1.82
C VAL A 242 15.28 -10.85 2.61
N ILE A 243 13.99 -11.06 2.37
CA ILE A 243 12.93 -10.33 3.09
C ILE A 243 12.86 -10.76 4.56
N GLN A 244 13.04 -12.05 4.86
CA GLN A 244 13.05 -12.54 6.23
C GLN A 244 14.27 -11.99 7.01
N ASP A 245 15.46 -12.01 6.43
CA ASP A 245 16.67 -11.45 7.04
C ASP A 245 16.49 -9.94 7.31
N ALA A 246 15.95 -9.19 6.36
CA ALA A 246 15.65 -7.77 6.54
C ALA A 246 14.58 -7.53 7.62
N TYR A 247 13.57 -8.39 7.74
CA TYR A 247 12.56 -8.31 8.80
C TYR A 247 13.18 -8.52 10.20
N GLU A 248 14.10 -9.46 10.32
CA GLU A 248 14.79 -9.81 11.56
C GLU A 248 15.93 -8.84 11.90
N GLY A 249 16.31 -7.92 10.99
CA GLY A 249 17.40 -6.95 11.20
C GLY A 249 18.81 -7.53 11.04
N LYS A 250 18.95 -8.55 10.20
CA LYS A 250 20.22 -9.21 9.85
C LYS A 250 20.87 -8.62 8.61
#